data_5ec959dba23931b299d46122d06e328f
#
_entry.id   5ec959dba23931b299d46122d06e328f
#
_cell.length_a   1.000
_cell.length_b   1.000
_cell.length_c   1.000
_cell.angle_alpha   90.00
_cell.angle_beta   90.00
_cell.angle_gamma   90.00
#
_symmetry.space_group_name_H-M   'P 1'
#
loop_
_entity.id
_entity.type
_entity.pdbx_description
1 polymer ?
#
loop_
_entity_poly.entity_id
_entity_poly.type
_entity_poly.pdbx_seq_one_letter_code
_entity_poly.pdbx_strand_id
1 'polypeptide(L)'
;MNNVFRTLTFCLGLSLPQAALAQSPRLSEILDAQMRTGWKTEQGTHMAALHLQLAPDWITYWRHPGESGIVPQFDWSRSRNLAHARVHWPEPRLFIKSGFQSIGYAGELVLPIELTPVTSGQPIELDATMLLGVCDDICIPVDLDLNATMQGAGQPDRAIAAALSSRPGTAKAAGLRAVSCEIAPHQRGLQLSAALDMPQNGANEFALVEMTGAQGTGRTLGSERNGDALMGHMLLPGTTTAIDRSAVRVSVVTERGTVVHQGCAFTD
;
A
#
# COMPACT_ATOMS: atom_id res chain seq x y z
N MET A 1 -47.94 60.50 -48.87
CA MET A 1 -47.26 60.51 -47.58
C MET A 1 -47.42 59.08 -47.01
N ASN A 2 -46.41 58.23 -47.32
CA ASN A 2 -46.45 56.77 -46.91
C ASN A 2 -45.47 56.56 -45.75
N ASN A 3 -46.01 56.23 -44.60
CA ASN A 3 -45.26 55.79 -43.45
C ASN A 3 -45.03 54.28 -43.50
N VAL A 4 -43.74 53.87 -43.72
CA VAL A 4 -43.32 52.50 -43.64
C VAL A 4 -42.89 52.23 -42.20
N PHE A 5 -43.66 51.45 -41.45
CA PHE A 5 -43.31 50.93 -40.13
C PHE A 5 -42.31 49.76 -40.33
N ARG A 6 -41.11 49.92 -39.87
CA ARG A 6 -40.03 48.86 -39.87
C ARG A 6 -40.09 48.19 -38.52
N THR A 7 -40.66 46.99 -38.47
CA THR A 7 -40.68 46.13 -37.29
C THR A 7 -39.30 45.51 -37.09
N LEU A 8 -38.61 45.84 -36.00
CA LEU A 8 -37.37 45.24 -35.58
C LEU A 8 -37.66 44.00 -34.73
N THR A 9 -37.43 42.78 -35.28
CA THR A 9 -37.56 41.53 -34.56
C THR A 9 -36.29 41.31 -33.76
N PHE A 10 -36.37 41.38 -32.43
CA PHE A 10 -35.27 41.11 -31.50
C PHE A 10 -35.27 39.59 -31.19
N CYS A 11 -34.33 38.83 -31.81
CA CYS A 11 -34.12 37.42 -31.47
C CYS A 11 -33.33 37.32 -30.15
N LEU A 12 -34.04 37.00 -29.06
CA LEU A 12 -33.46 36.66 -27.76
C LEU A 12 -32.86 35.25 -27.85
N GLY A 13 -31.54 35.15 -28.06
CA GLY A 13 -30.81 33.87 -28.04
C GLY A 13 -30.75 33.32 -26.60
N LEU A 14 -31.51 32.27 -26.29
CA LEU A 14 -31.37 31.50 -25.06
C LEU A 14 -30.05 30.69 -25.16
N SER A 15 -28.99 31.15 -24.50
CA SER A 15 -27.77 30.35 -24.26
C SER A 15 -28.06 29.37 -23.11
N LEU A 16 -28.32 28.10 -23.44
CA LEU A 16 -28.34 27.01 -22.46
C LEU A 16 -26.94 26.78 -21.90
N PRO A 17 -26.73 26.72 -20.57
CA PRO A 17 -25.48 26.35 -20.01
C PRO A 17 -25.19 24.88 -20.41
N GLN A 18 -24.10 24.64 -21.14
CA GLN A 18 -23.58 23.30 -21.36
C GLN A 18 -23.02 22.80 -20.02
N ALA A 19 -23.73 21.86 -19.38
CA ALA A 19 -23.20 21.12 -18.27
C ALA A 19 -22.00 20.28 -18.79
N ALA A 20 -20.79 20.67 -18.40
CA ALA A 20 -19.61 19.86 -18.64
C ALA A 20 -19.79 18.57 -17.83
N LEU A 21 -20.05 17.46 -18.50
CA LEU A 21 -20.01 16.13 -17.90
C LEU A 21 -18.56 15.87 -17.49
N ALA A 22 -18.26 15.92 -16.20
CA ALA A 22 -16.99 15.47 -15.66
C ALA A 22 -16.87 13.96 -15.97
N GLN A 23 -16.04 13.62 -16.95
CA GLN A 23 -15.74 12.23 -17.28
C GLN A 23 -14.76 11.72 -16.23
N SER A 24 -15.09 10.59 -15.59
CA SER A 24 -14.12 9.87 -14.76
C SER A 24 -12.89 9.52 -15.61
N PRO A 25 -11.67 9.74 -15.11
CA PRO A 25 -10.45 9.42 -15.85
C PRO A 25 -10.42 7.93 -16.19
N ARG A 26 -9.89 7.58 -17.37
CA ARG A 26 -9.69 6.18 -17.76
C ARG A 26 -8.55 5.59 -16.95
N LEU A 27 -8.62 4.31 -16.61
CA LEU A 27 -7.57 3.64 -15.85
C LEU A 27 -6.18 3.80 -16.50
N SER A 28 -6.10 3.69 -17.83
CA SER A 28 -4.84 3.87 -18.58
C SER A 28 -4.27 5.28 -18.55
N GLU A 29 -5.02 6.28 -18.09
CA GLU A 29 -4.56 7.65 -17.91
C GLU A 29 -3.97 7.88 -16.51
N ILE A 30 -4.29 6.99 -15.55
CA ILE A 30 -3.89 7.11 -14.15
C ILE A 30 -2.89 6.06 -13.68
N LEU A 31 -2.84 4.91 -14.36
CA LEU A 31 -1.97 3.78 -13.99
C LEU A 31 -1.49 3.03 -15.24
N ASP A 32 -0.17 2.87 -15.37
CA ASP A 32 0.45 1.85 -16.21
C ASP A 32 1.06 0.75 -15.34
N ALA A 33 0.91 -0.51 -15.76
CA ALA A 33 1.35 -1.67 -14.99
C ALA A 33 2.03 -2.70 -15.89
N GLN A 34 3.25 -3.12 -15.54
CA GLN A 34 4.05 -4.06 -16.31
C GLN A 34 4.75 -5.08 -15.40
N MET A 35 4.83 -6.34 -15.85
CA MET A 35 5.67 -7.35 -15.20
C MET A 35 7.10 -7.29 -15.72
N ARG A 36 8.07 -7.29 -14.79
CA ARG A 36 9.51 -7.40 -15.05
C ARG A 36 9.97 -8.79 -14.63
N THR A 37 10.51 -9.56 -15.54
CA THR A 37 10.83 -10.99 -15.30
C THR A 37 12.10 -11.22 -14.48
N GLY A 38 13.03 -10.25 -14.42
CA GLY A 38 14.21 -10.29 -13.57
C GLY A 38 15.14 -11.51 -13.77
N TRP A 39 15.51 -12.19 -12.67
CA TRP A 39 16.54 -13.24 -12.71
C TRP A 39 16.30 -14.37 -11.71
N LYS A 40 16.93 -15.53 -11.95
CA LYS A 40 16.98 -16.65 -11.01
C LYS A 40 18.02 -16.35 -9.92
N THR A 41 17.64 -16.51 -8.66
CA THR A 41 18.53 -16.29 -7.50
C THR A 41 19.42 -17.51 -7.25
N GLU A 42 20.47 -17.33 -6.45
CA GLU A 42 21.37 -18.43 -6.02
C GLU A 42 20.62 -19.48 -5.17
N GLN A 43 19.55 -19.08 -4.49
CA GLN A 43 18.69 -19.95 -3.68
C GLN A 43 17.71 -20.77 -4.52
N GLY A 44 17.70 -20.57 -5.84
CA GLY A 44 16.84 -21.29 -6.78
C GLY A 44 15.43 -20.70 -6.93
N THR A 45 15.11 -19.60 -6.27
CA THR A 45 13.91 -18.80 -6.50
C THR A 45 14.07 -17.94 -7.76
N HIS A 46 13.02 -17.27 -8.21
CA HIS A 46 13.08 -16.31 -9.30
C HIS A 46 12.62 -14.93 -8.80
N MET A 47 13.46 -13.91 -8.96
CA MET A 47 13.15 -12.55 -8.60
C MET A 47 12.52 -11.84 -9.80
N ALA A 48 11.25 -11.50 -9.68
CA ALA A 48 10.48 -10.70 -10.63
C ALA A 48 10.04 -9.39 -9.98
N ALA A 49 9.34 -8.51 -10.68
CA ALA A 49 8.66 -7.37 -10.08
C ALA A 49 7.44 -6.95 -10.88
N LEU A 50 6.47 -6.38 -10.17
CA LEU A 50 5.43 -5.53 -10.75
C LEU A 50 5.96 -4.09 -10.79
N HIS A 51 5.95 -3.49 -11.96
CA HIS A 51 6.30 -2.09 -12.19
C HIS A 51 5.03 -1.30 -12.44
N LEU A 52 4.76 -0.32 -11.59
CA LEU A 52 3.63 0.57 -11.67
C LEU A 52 4.11 2.00 -11.93
N GLN A 53 3.46 2.69 -12.85
CA GLN A 53 3.62 4.12 -13.07
C GLN A 53 2.28 4.79 -12.82
N LEU A 54 2.23 5.61 -11.76
CA LEU A 54 1.06 6.39 -11.39
C LEU A 54 1.12 7.77 -12.02
N ALA A 55 -0.02 8.30 -12.45
CA ALA A 55 -0.14 9.68 -12.88
C ALA A 55 0.15 10.66 -11.71
N PRO A 56 0.47 11.93 -11.99
CA PRO A 56 0.63 12.95 -10.95
C PRO A 56 -0.56 13.00 -10.00
N ASP A 57 -0.28 13.20 -8.70
CA ASP A 57 -1.24 13.31 -7.60
C ASP A 57 -1.93 11.99 -7.21
N TRP A 58 -1.82 10.93 -8.03
CA TRP A 58 -2.32 9.60 -7.71
C TRP A 58 -1.35 8.82 -6.84
N ILE A 59 -1.90 8.09 -5.85
CA ILE A 59 -1.17 7.19 -4.95
C ILE A 59 -1.73 5.78 -5.01
N THR A 60 -0.89 4.80 -4.68
CA THR A 60 -1.31 3.45 -4.31
C THR A 60 -0.76 3.09 -2.94
N TYR A 61 -1.21 1.98 -2.37
CA TYR A 61 -0.99 1.71 -0.96
C TYR A 61 0.10 0.66 -0.71
N TRP A 62 0.73 0.80 0.44
CA TRP A 62 1.61 -0.21 0.99
C TRP A 62 0.83 -1.46 1.40
N ARG A 63 1.51 -2.53 1.86
CA ARG A 63 0.87 -3.75 2.36
C ARG A 63 -0.23 -3.51 3.40
N HIS A 64 -0.16 -2.38 4.08
CA HIS A 64 -1.20 -1.86 4.95
C HIS A 64 -1.35 -0.34 4.70
N PRO A 65 -2.53 0.15 4.37
CA PRO A 65 -2.73 1.52 3.91
C PRO A 65 -2.71 2.59 5.01
N GLY A 66 -2.62 2.22 6.30
CA GLY A 66 -2.78 3.15 7.42
C GLY A 66 -4.25 3.31 7.81
N GLU A 67 -4.71 4.55 8.00
CA GLU A 67 -6.08 4.85 8.46
C GLU A 67 -7.11 4.71 7.33
N SER A 68 -6.71 4.98 6.10
CA SER A 68 -7.60 4.89 4.93
C SER A 68 -6.89 4.30 3.73
N GLY A 69 -7.65 3.65 2.85
CA GLY A 69 -7.17 3.06 1.61
C GLY A 69 -7.60 1.61 1.42
N ILE A 70 -7.17 1.04 0.30
CA ILE A 70 -7.48 -0.35 -0.08
C ILE A 70 -6.23 -1.20 0.14
N VAL A 71 -6.34 -2.24 0.96
CA VAL A 71 -5.26 -3.20 1.21
C VAL A 71 -4.98 -3.97 -0.08
N PRO A 72 -3.73 -3.97 -0.58
CA PRO A 72 -3.37 -4.78 -1.75
C PRO A 72 -3.56 -6.27 -1.48
N GLN A 73 -4.21 -6.98 -2.41
CA GLN A 73 -4.46 -8.41 -2.32
C GLN A 73 -3.95 -9.10 -3.57
N PHE A 74 -3.37 -10.29 -3.42
CA PHE A 74 -2.85 -11.09 -4.52
C PHE A 74 -3.55 -12.45 -4.53
N ASP A 75 -3.97 -12.88 -5.70
CA ASP A 75 -4.39 -14.25 -5.97
C ASP A 75 -3.42 -14.90 -6.98
N TRP A 76 -2.64 -15.86 -6.49
CA TRP A 76 -1.64 -16.61 -7.25
C TRP A 76 -2.14 -17.95 -7.75
N SER A 77 -3.40 -18.30 -7.47
CA SER A 77 -3.94 -19.67 -7.59
C SER A 77 -3.92 -20.23 -9.01
N ARG A 78 -3.96 -19.35 -10.03
CA ARG A 78 -3.92 -19.78 -11.45
C ARG A 78 -2.50 -20.04 -11.96
N SER A 79 -1.48 -19.65 -11.22
CA SER A 79 -0.08 -19.81 -11.61
C SER A 79 0.35 -21.27 -11.61
N ARG A 80 1.22 -21.66 -12.56
CA ARG A 80 1.75 -23.01 -12.65
C ARG A 80 3.22 -23.06 -12.22
N ASN A 81 3.62 -24.17 -11.62
CA ASN A 81 4.94 -24.39 -11.01
C ASN A 81 5.33 -23.32 -9.98
N LEU A 82 4.36 -22.73 -9.27
CA LEU A 82 4.56 -21.74 -8.21
C LEU A 82 4.18 -22.35 -6.87
N ALA A 83 5.15 -22.57 -5.99
CA ALA A 83 4.92 -23.05 -4.63
C ALA A 83 4.63 -21.91 -3.65
N HIS A 84 5.33 -20.77 -3.83
CA HIS A 84 5.18 -19.61 -2.97
C HIS A 84 5.59 -18.33 -3.70
N ALA A 85 4.88 -17.23 -3.42
CA ALA A 85 5.23 -15.89 -3.85
C ALA A 85 5.43 -14.99 -2.63
N ARG A 86 6.56 -14.28 -2.57
CA ARG A 86 6.88 -13.34 -1.51
C ARG A 86 7.07 -11.94 -2.07
N VAL A 87 6.22 -11.02 -1.65
CA VAL A 87 6.34 -9.59 -2.03
C VAL A 87 7.34 -8.90 -1.10
N HIS A 88 8.34 -8.24 -1.69
CA HIS A 88 9.32 -7.42 -1.00
C HIS A 88 8.93 -5.95 -1.12
N TRP A 89 8.24 -5.45 -0.11
CA TRP A 89 7.73 -4.09 -0.11
C TRP A 89 8.86 -3.07 0.03
N PRO A 90 9.07 -2.16 -0.94
CA PRO A 90 9.97 -1.03 -0.80
C PRO A 90 9.53 -0.09 0.33
N GLU A 91 10.38 0.84 0.68
CA GLU A 91 10.08 1.84 1.68
C GLU A 91 8.89 2.72 1.24
N PRO A 92 7.78 2.77 2.01
CA PRO A 92 6.64 3.60 1.69
C PRO A 92 6.83 5.04 2.18
N ARG A 93 5.90 5.91 1.79
CA ARG A 93 5.78 7.29 2.25
C ARG A 93 4.49 7.47 3.01
N LEU A 94 4.48 8.44 3.93
CA LEU A 94 3.29 8.90 4.64
C LEU A 94 2.61 10.00 3.82
N PHE A 95 1.32 9.85 3.58
CA PHE A 95 0.46 10.84 2.93
C PHE A 95 -0.59 11.31 3.92
N ILE A 96 -0.77 12.62 4.03
CA ILE A 96 -1.80 13.23 4.88
C ILE A 96 -2.79 13.93 3.97
N LYS A 97 -4.01 13.41 3.87
CA LYS A 97 -5.06 13.98 3.01
C LYS A 97 -6.40 13.96 3.75
N SER A 98 -7.10 15.07 3.75
CA SER A 98 -8.43 15.20 4.39
C SER A 98 -8.47 14.76 5.87
N GLY A 99 -7.37 14.93 6.59
CA GLY A 99 -7.24 14.55 8.00
C GLY A 99 -6.92 13.07 8.24
N PHE A 100 -6.78 12.24 7.20
CA PHE A 100 -6.39 10.84 7.30
C PHE A 100 -4.91 10.65 6.93
N GLN A 101 -4.25 9.73 7.64
CA GLN A 101 -2.88 9.32 7.39
C GLN A 101 -2.87 8.00 6.62
N SER A 102 -2.35 8.05 5.39
CA SER A 102 -2.23 6.89 4.50
C SER A 102 -0.78 6.56 4.23
N ILE A 103 -0.47 5.27 4.05
CA ILE A 103 0.86 4.76 3.81
C ILE A 103 0.90 4.11 2.42
N GLY A 104 1.80 4.58 1.56
CA GLY A 104 1.82 4.09 0.17
C GLY A 104 2.92 4.67 -0.69
N TYR A 105 2.61 4.79 -1.98
CA TYR A 105 3.54 5.20 -3.02
C TYR A 105 2.89 6.16 -4.00
N ALA A 106 3.67 7.05 -4.58
CA ALA A 106 3.28 7.94 -5.66
C ALA A 106 4.33 7.90 -6.78
N GLY A 107 3.91 8.15 -8.02
CA GLY A 107 4.78 8.12 -9.18
C GLY A 107 5.19 6.70 -9.56
N GLU A 108 6.48 6.40 -9.58
CA GLU A 108 6.99 5.08 -9.94
C GLU A 108 7.07 4.15 -8.72
N LEU A 109 6.57 2.92 -8.87
CA LEU A 109 6.74 1.83 -7.91
C LEU A 109 7.24 0.59 -8.63
N VAL A 110 8.40 0.09 -8.24
CA VAL A 110 8.87 -1.26 -8.57
C VAL A 110 8.67 -2.13 -7.35
N LEU A 111 7.77 -3.12 -7.42
CA LEU A 111 7.42 -4.02 -6.33
C LEU A 111 8.02 -5.40 -6.59
N PRO A 112 9.18 -5.76 -5.97
CA PRO A 112 9.83 -7.04 -6.19
C PRO A 112 9.00 -8.19 -5.64
N ILE A 113 8.95 -9.29 -6.40
CA ILE A 113 8.23 -10.52 -6.06
C ILE A 113 9.17 -11.69 -6.24
N GLU A 114 9.48 -12.36 -5.14
CA GLU A 114 10.28 -13.58 -5.12
C GLU A 114 9.39 -14.79 -5.29
N LEU A 115 9.58 -15.54 -6.35
CA LEU A 115 8.79 -16.69 -6.76
C LEU A 115 9.56 -17.98 -6.50
N THR A 116 9.00 -18.87 -5.68
CA THR A 116 9.58 -20.18 -5.38
C THR A 116 8.92 -21.22 -6.26
N PRO A 117 9.66 -21.95 -7.13
CA PRO A 117 9.07 -22.99 -7.96
C PRO A 117 8.73 -24.24 -7.15
N VAL A 118 7.69 -24.98 -7.55
CA VAL A 118 7.41 -26.35 -7.07
C VAL A 118 8.50 -27.31 -7.53
N THR A 119 8.84 -27.26 -8.83
CA THR A 119 9.89 -28.07 -9.44
C THR A 119 11.00 -27.18 -9.96
N SER A 120 12.17 -27.29 -9.34
CA SER A 120 13.35 -26.53 -9.74
C SER A 120 13.73 -26.86 -11.19
N GLY A 121 14.17 -25.84 -11.94
CA GLY A 121 14.60 -25.98 -13.32
C GLY A 121 13.50 -25.96 -14.38
N GLN A 122 12.24 -26.06 -13.96
CA GLN A 122 11.09 -25.84 -14.84
C GLN A 122 10.64 -24.38 -14.83
N PRO A 123 10.05 -23.87 -15.92
CA PRO A 123 9.51 -22.52 -15.96
C PRO A 123 8.42 -22.31 -14.91
N ILE A 124 8.35 -21.11 -14.33
CA ILE A 124 7.20 -20.64 -13.57
C ILE A 124 6.30 -19.87 -14.53
N GLU A 125 5.08 -20.31 -14.70
CA GLU A 125 4.07 -19.58 -15.47
C GLU A 125 3.21 -18.81 -14.49
N LEU A 126 3.49 -17.51 -14.36
CA LEU A 126 2.71 -16.60 -13.54
C LEU A 126 1.41 -16.24 -14.26
N ASP A 127 0.29 -16.55 -13.64
CA ASP A 127 -1.05 -16.08 -13.97
C ASP A 127 -1.72 -15.76 -12.64
N ALA A 128 -1.73 -14.48 -12.30
CA ALA A 128 -2.20 -13.99 -11.02
C ALA A 128 -3.02 -12.72 -11.18
N THR A 129 -3.82 -12.39 -10.17
CA THR A 129 -4.48 -11.09 -10.07
C THR A 129 -4.00 -10.33 -8.84
N MET A 130 -3.97 -9.02 -8.95
CA MET A 130 -3.73 -8.12 -7.84
C MET A 130 -4.86 -7.09 -7.76
N LEU A 131 -5.63 -7.10 -6.66
CA LEU A 131 -6.49 -5.98 -6.32
C LEU A 131 -5.64 -4.92 -5.61
N LEU A 132 -5.69 -3.67 -6.08
CA LEU A 132 -5.07 -2.53 -5.42
C LEU A 132 -5.99 -1.30 -5.45
N GLY A 133 -5.76 -0.35 -4.55
CA GLY A 133 -6.39 0.97 -4.61
C GLY A 133 -5.51 1.96 -5.35
N VAL A 134 -6.10 2.74 -6.24
CA VAL A 134 -5.46 3.91 -6.86
C VAL A 134 -6.30 5.13 -6.50
N CYS A 135 -5.71 6.07 -5.80
CA CYS A 135 -6.46 7.14 -5.15
C CYS A 135 -5.82 8.51 -5.42
N ASP A 136 -6.70 9.48 -5.71
CA ASP A 136 -6.44 10.90 -5.57
C ASP A 136 -7.54 11.49 -4.69
N ASP A 137 -8.50 12.28 -5.19
CA ASP A 137 -9.68 12.73 -4.44
C ASP A 137 -10.70 11.61 -4.24
N ILE A 138 -10.70 10.64 -5.13
CA ILE A 138 -11.48 9.40 -5.05
C ILE A 138 -10.56 8.19 -5.05
N CYS A 139 -10.99 7.10 -4.42
CA CYS A 139 -10.30 5.82 -4.46
C CYS A 139 -10.98 4.86 -5.42
N ILE A 140 -10.23 4.36 -6.39
CA ILE A 140 -10.68 3.41 -7.40
C ILE A 140 -10.04 2.05 -7.08
N PRO A 141 -10.83 1.01 -6.78
CA PRO A 141 -10.31 -0.34 -6.75
C PRO A 141 -9.98 -0.80 -8.18
N VAL A 142 -8.80 -1.37 -8.35
CA VAL A 142 -8.28 -1.83 -9.65
C VAL A 142 -7.83 -3.28 -9.53
N ASP A 143 -8.33 -4.12 -10.42
CA ASP A 143 -7.83 -5.48 -10.62
C ASP A 143 -6.80 -5.48 -11.76
N LEU A 144 -5.58 -5.93 -11.46
CA LEU A 144 -4.50 -6.09 -12.42
C LEU A 144 -4.28 -7.58 -12.70
N ASP A 145 -4.23 -7.95 -13.98
CA ASP A 145 -3.77 -9.27 -14.41
C ASP A 145 -2.24 -9.27 -14.53
N LEU A 146 -1.60 -10.16 -13.78
CA LEU A 146 -0.15 -10.33 -13.71
C LEU A 146 0.24 -11.60 -14.48
N ASN A 147 0.69 -11.44 -15.72
CA ASN A 147 1.04 -12.55 -16.58
C ASN A 147 2.51 -12.46 -17.00
N ALA A 148 3.29 -13.50 -16.73
CA ALA A 148 4.66 -13.61 -17.18
C ALA A 148 5.18 -15.05 -17.10
N THR A 149 6.19 -15.38 -17.91
CA THR A 149 6.89 -16.67 -17.84
C THR A 149 8.33 -16.43 -17.39
N MET A 150 8.74 -17.05 -16.27
CA MET A 150 10.09 -17.04 -15.75
C MET A 150 10.81 -18.30 -16.20
N GLN A 151 11.77 -18.15 -17.12
CA GLN A 151 12.50 -19.26 -17.69
C GLN A 151 14.01 -19.00 -17.70
N GLY A 152 14.81 -20.04 -17.43
CA GLY A 152 16.27 -19.95 -17.44
C GLY A 152 16.84 -19.06 -16.33
N ALA A 153 18.01 -18.48 -16.59
CA ALA A 153 18.71 -17.63 -15.61
C ALA A 153 18.08 -16.22 -15.49
N GLY A 154 17.40 -15.75 -16.51
CA GLY A 154 16.94 -14.36 -16.62
C GLY A 154 18.11 -13.38 -16.75
N GLN A 155 17.84 -12.11 -16.47
CA GLN A 155 18.85 -11.04 -16.49
C GLN A 155 18.72 -10.16 -15.25
N PRO A 156 19.84 -9.75 -14.63
CA PRO A 156 19.83 -8.78 -13.55
C PRO A 156 19.11 -7.49 -13.95
N ASP A 157 18.21 -7.01 -13.10
CA ASP A 157 17.44 -5.81 -13.32
C ASP A 157 17.78 -4.76 -12.26
N ARG A 158 18.28 -3.61 -12.69
CA ARG A 158 18.72 -2.53 -11.80
C ARG A 158 17.58 -1.91 -11.00
N ALA A 159 16.37 -1.81 -11.59
CA ALA A 159 15.21 -1.25 -10.90
C ALA A 159 14.74 -2.18 -9.78
N ILE A 160 14.71 -3.51 -10.05
CA ILE A 160 14.39 -4.51 -9.02
C ILE A 160 15.44 -4.46 -7.89
N ALA A 161 16.74 -4.41 -8.23
CA ALA A 161 17.81 -4.34 -7.25
C ALA A 161 17.74 -3.08 -6.38
N ALA A 162 17.43 -1.93 -6.98
CA ALA A 162 17.22 -0.68 -6.26
C ALA A 162 16.02 -0.76 -5.30
N ALA A 163 14.89 -1.32 -5.75
CA ALA A 163 13.71 -1.51 -4.92
C ALA A 163 13.97 -2.47 -3.75
N LEU A 164 14.73 -3.54 -3.96
CA LEU A 164 15.15 -4.44 -2.88
C LEU A 164 16.05 -3.75 -1.84
N SER A 165 16.88 -2.80 -2.28
CA SER A 165 17.77 -2.03 -1.40
C SER A 165 17.03 -0.95 -0.60
N SER A 166 15.89 -0.48 -1.08
CA SER A 166 15.07 0.56 -0.44
C SER A 166 14.03 0.04 0.55
N ARG A 167 14.15 -1.21 1.00
CA ARG A 167 13.21 -1.77 1.99
C ARG A 167 13.34 -1.07 3.35
N PRO A 168 12.23 -1.01 4.13
CA PRO A 168 12.26 -0.47 5.48
C PRO A 168 13.42 -1.00 6.33
N GLY A 169 14.04 -0.10 7.08
CA GLY A 169 15.11 -0.43 8.01
C GLY A 169 14.60 -1.10 9.29
N THR A 170 15.52 -1.42 10.21
CA THR A 170 15.16 -1.94 11.54
C THR A 170 14.89 -0.79 12.51
N ALA A 171 13.88 -0.90 13.34
CA ALA A 171 13.54 0.13 14.33
C ALA A 171 14.68 0.36 15.36
N LYS A 172 15.51 -0.67 15.62
CA LYS A 172 16.72 -0.54 16.46
C LYS A 172 17.71 0.48 15.89
N ALA A 173 17.88 0.53 14.58
CA ALA A 173 18.76 1.50 13.92
C ALA A 173 18.24 2.96 14.06
N ALA A 174 16.92 3.14 14.23
CA ALA A 174 16.27 4.43 14.48
C ALA A 174 16.17 4.80 15.97
N GLY A 175 16.85 4.07 16.86
CA GLY A 175 16.91 4.36 18.30
C GLY A 175 15.72 3.82 19.10
N LEU A 176 14.96 2.85 18.58
CA LEU A 176 13.94 2.15 19.35
C LEU A 176 14.59 1.42 20.53
N ARG A 177 14.14 1.70 21.75
CA ARG A 177 14.61 1.10 23.00
C ARG A 177 13.72 -0.04 23.46
N ALA A 178 12.40 0.18 23.41
CA ALA A 178 11.41 -0.80 23.83
C ALA A 178 10.10 -0.66 23.06
N VAL A 179 9.37 -1.78 22.94
CA VAL A 179 7.97 -1.80 22.50
C VAL A 179 7.18 -2.54 23.54
N SER A 180 6.19 -1.87 24.12
CA SER A 180 5.21 -2.47 25.03
C SER A 180 3.83 -2.46 24.39
N CYS A 181 3.03 -3.49 24.67
CA CYS A 181 1.66 -3.60 24.15
C CYS A 181 0.67 -3.79 25.27
N GLU A 182 -0.49 -3.19 25.07
CA GLU A 182 -1.65 -3.31 25.95
C GLU A 182 -2.87 -3.73 25.10
N ILE A 183 -3.74 -4.53 25.70
CA ILE A 183 -5.01 -4.94 25.12
C ILE A 183 -6.12 -4.44 26.03
N ALA A 184 -7.03 -3.67 25.47
CA ALA A 184 -8.20 -3.16 26.17
C ALA A 184 -9.51 -3.49 25.45
N PRO A 185 -10.63 -3.62 26.19
CA PRO A 185 -11.94 -3.72 25.56
C PRO A 185 -12.25 -2.48 24.73
N HIS A 186 -12.84 -2.67 23.57
CA HIS A 186 -13.34 -1.62 22.69
C HIS A 186 -14.78 -1.95 22.25
N GLN A 187 -15.60 -0.94 21.94
CA GLN A 187 -17.01 -1.14 21.55
C GLN A 187 -17.22 -2.10 20.37
N ARG A 188 -16.21 -2.24 19.49
CA ARG A 188 -16.25 -3.08 18.29
C ARG A 188 -15.31 -4.28 18.34
N GLY A 189 -14.77 -4.64 19.51
CA GLY A 189 -13.82 -5.72 19.66
C GLY A 189 -12.78 -5.47 20.74
N LEU A 190 -11.51 -5.69 20.42
CA LEU A 190 -10.37 -5.42 21.31
C LEU A 190 -9.47 -4.36 20.66
N GLN A 191 -9.00 -3.42 21.43
CA GLN A 191 -7.96 -2.49 21.01
C GLN A 191 -6.60 -3.03 21.44
N LEU A 192 -5.71 -3.23 20.48
CA LEU A 192 -4.29 -3.45 20.71
C LEU A 192 -3.57 -2.11 20.54
N SER A 193 -2.92 -1.65 21.61
CA SER A 193 -2.11 -0.43 21.62
C SER A 193 -0.64 -0.80 21.78
N ALA A 194 0.23 -0.26 20.94
CA ALA A 194 1.67 -0.42 21.04
C ALA A 194 2.29 0.93 21.40
N ALA A 195 3.07 0.98 22.48
CA ALA A 195 3.88 2.11 22.88
C ALA A 195 5.35 1.87 22.52
N LEU A 196 5.90 2.75 21.71
CA LEU A 196 7.27 2.70 21.23
C LEU A 196 8.10 3.74 21.95
N ASP A 197 9.03 3.27 22.79
CA ASP A 197 10.04 4.12 23.43
C ASP A 197 11.16 4.41 22.43
N MET A 198 11.01 5.52 21.70
CA MET A 198 11.95 5.97 20.68
C MET A 198 11.97 7.50 20.55
N PRO A 199 13.11 8.09 20.19
CA PRO A 199 13.18 9.52 19.94
C PRO A 199 12.29 9.89 18.75
N GLN A 200 11.78 11.12 18.75
CA GLN A 200 11.04 11.66 17.61
C GLN A 200 11.90 11.67 16.36
N ASN A 201 11.39 11.15 15.25
CA ASN A 201 12.10 10.99 13.99
C ASN A 201 11.42 11.70 12.83
N GLY A 202 11.12 12.97 12.97
CA GLY A 202 10.47 13.81 11.97
C GLY A 202 9.33 14.63 12.55
N ALA A 203 8.72 15.48 11.74
CA ALA A 203 7.56 16.28 12.13
C ALA A 203 6.28 15.43 12.08
N ASN A 204 6.19 14.53 11.07
CA ASN A 204 5.07 13.62 10.90
C ASN A 204 5.56 12.18 11.13
N GLU A 205 4.98 11.53 12.13
CA GLU A 205 5.27 10.15 12.48
C GLU A 205 3.98 9.35 12.52
N PHE A 206 4.03 8.11 12.05
CA PHE A 206 2.91 7.19 12.13
C PHE A 206 3.37 5.81 12.59
N ALA A 207 2.90 5.35 13.75
CA ALA A 207 3.11 4.00 14.23
C ALA A 207 1.97 3.10 13.77
N LEU A 208 2.24 2.29 12.75
CA LEU A 208 1.34 1.28 12.26
C LEU A 208 1.52 -0.01 13.06
N VAL A 209 0.45 -0.49 13.69
CA VAL A 209 0.41 -1.80 14.34
C VAL A 209 -0.27 -2.80 13.42
N GLU A 210 0.36 -3.94 13.20
CA GLU A 210 -0.12 -5.02 12.34
C GLU A 210 -0.03 -6.37 13.06
N MET A 211 -0.94 -7.30 12.76
CA MET A 211 -0.77 -8.71 13.08
C MET A 211 -0.25 -9.44 11.83
N THR A 212 0.79 -10.22 11.97
CA THR A 212 1.32 -11.07 10.88
C THR A 212 0.67 -12.46 10.90
N GLY A 213 0.64 -13.13 9.74
CA GLY A 213 0.05 -14.47 9.60
C GLY A 213 -1.48 -14.46 9.56
N ALA A 214 -2.10 -15.55 10.00
CA ALA A 214 -3.56 -15.77 9.94
C ALA A 214 -4.39 -14.80 10.81
N GLN A 215 -3.75 -14.04 11.70
CA GLN A 215 -4.39 -13.05 12.57
C GLN A 215 -4.44 -11.64 11.96
N GLY A 216 -4.01 -11.48 10.71
CA GLY A 216 -3.75 -10.20 10.05
C GLY A 216 -4.93 -9.25 9.76
N THR A 217 -6.11 -9.46 10.35
CA THR A 217 -7.35 -8.76 9.98
C THR A 217 -7.74 -7.59 10.89
N GLY A 218 -6.78 -6.93 11.52
CA GLY A 218 -7.04 -5.76 12.35
C GLY A 218 -7.21 -4.47 11.52
N ARG A 219 -7.95 -3.50 12.07
CA ARG A 219 -8.12 -2.16 11.48
C ARG A 219 -7.30 -1.14 12.26
N THR A 220 -6.55 -0.30 11.57
CA THR A 220 -5.87 0.86 12.19
C THR A 220 -6.88 1.81 12.82
N LEU A 221 -6.61 2.23 14.05
CA LEU A 221 -7.37 3.25 14.78
C LEU A 221 -6.64 4.59 14.84
N GLY A 222 -5.35 4.63 14.45
CA GLY A 222 -4.54 5.83 14.41
C GLY A 222 -3.21 5.69 15.14
N SER A 223 -2.47 6.78 15.17
CA SER A 223 -1.19 6.93 15.84
C SER A 223 -1.06 8.31 16.45
N GLU A 224 -0.46 8.40 17.63
CA GLU A 224 -0.20 9.65 18.32
C GLU A 224 1.10 9.59 19.12
N ARG A 225 1.71 10.74 19.37
CA ARG A 225 2.84 10.83 20.29
C ARG A 225 2.37 11.33 21.65
N ASN A 226 2.69 10.57 22.69
CA ASN A 226 2.41 10.92 24.08
C ASN A 226 3.74 11.02 24.85
N GLY A 227 4.23 12.24 25.05
CA GLY A 227 5.55 12.48 25.62
C GLY A 227 6.67 11.85 24.76
N ASP A 228 7.47 11.00 25.38
CA ASP A 228 8.59 10.32 24.72
C ASP A 228 8.17 9.04 23.97
N ALA A 229 6.92 8.59 24.11
CA ALA A 229 6.42 7.39 23.45
C ALA A 229 5.60 7.73 22.21
N LEU A 230 5.87 7.03 21.11
CA LEU A 230 5.01 7.01 19.93
C LEU A 230 4.02 5.86 20.08
N MET A 231 2.72 6.16 20.02
CA MET A 231 1.64 5.20 20.19
C MET A 231 1.07 4.81 18.81
N GLY A 232 0.78 3.53 18.64
CA GLY A 232 -0.01 3.02 17.52
C GLY A 232 -1.16 2.17 18.02
N HIS A 233 -2.32 2.26 17.37
CA HIS A 233 -3.54 1.59 17.80
C HIS A 233 -4.17 0.78 16.69
N MET A 234 -4.60 -0.45 17.01
CA MET A 234 -5.30 -1.35 16.11
C MET A 234 -6.54 -1.93 16.78
N LEU A 235 -7.62 -1.98 16.02
CA LEU A 235 -8.85 -2.70 16.40
C LEU A 235 -8.74 -4.15 15.91
N LEU A 236 -8.85 -5.08 16.82
CA LEU A 236 -8.98 -6.50 16.55
C LEU A 236 -10.45 -6.93 16.60
N PRO A 237 -10.88 -7.93 15.79
CA PRO A 237 -12.22 -8.49 15.88
C PRO A 237 -12.53 -9.00 17.29
N GLY A 238 -13.78 -8.86 17.71
CA GLY A 238 -14.25 -9.38 19.03
C GLY A 238 -14.18 -10.89 19.20
N THR A 239 -13.97 -11.63 18.13
CA THR A 239 -13.72 -13.08 18.11
C THR A 239 -12.27 -13.45 18.44
N THR A 240 -11.37 -12.47 18.59
CA THR A 240 -9.97 -12.70 18.94
C THR A 240 -9.89 -13.24 20.39
N THR A 241 -9.45 -14.47 20.56
CA THR A 241 -9.34 -15.16 21.86
C THR A 241 -7.92 -15.22 22.40
N ALA A 242 -6.91 -15.08 21.51
CA ALA A 242 -5.50 -15.08 21.88
C ALA A 242 -4.71 -14.21 20.88
N ILE A 243 -3.68 -13.55 21.39
CA ILE A 243 -2.77 -12.73 20.59
C ILE A 243 -1.36 -13.29 20.76
N ASP A 244 -0.78 -13.72 19.65
CA ASP A 244 0.64 -14.08 19.61
C ASP A 244 1.49 -12.81 19.59
N ARG A 245 2.26 -12.62 20.65
CA ARG A 245 3.17 -11.47 20.80
C ARG A 245 4.20 -11.38 19.67
N SER A 246 4.66 -12.51 19.18
CA SER A 246 5.62 -12.58 18.07
C SER A 246 5.00 -12.22 16.73
N ALA A 247 3.69 -12.32 16.60
CA ALA A 247 2.94 -11.93 15.41
C ALA A 247 2.64 -10.42 15.35
N VAL A 248 2.80 -9.68 16.45
CA VAL A 248 2.66 -8.22 16.43
C VAL A 248 3.85 -7.62 15.69
N ARG A 249 3.57 -6.80 14.68
CA ARG A 249 4.57 -6.01 13.96
C ARG A 249 4.24 -4.55 14.06
N VAL A 250 5.23 -3.73 14.38
CA VAL A 250 5.09 -2.28 14.41
C VAL A 250 5.99 -1.66 13.37
N SER A 251 5.41 -0.79 12.54
CA SER A 251 6.15 -0.03 11.53
C SER A 251 6.01 1.46 11.85
N VAL A 252 7.13 2.16 11.93
CA VAL A 252 7.13 3.62 12.09
C VAL A 252 7.48 4.23 10.74
N VAL A 253 6.53 4.96 10.18
CA VAL A 253 6.67 5.68 8.91
C VAL A 253 6.84 7.15 9.20
N THR A 254 7.89 7.75 8.67
CA THR A 254 8.24 9.17 8.85
C THR A 254 8.71 9.77 7.53
N GLU A 255 8.97 11.06 7.52
CA GLU A 255 9.59 11.75 6.37
C GLU A 255 11.06 11.34 6.16
N ARG A 256 11.71 10.78 7.19
CA ARG A 256 13.13 10.37 7.16
C ARG A 256 13.31 8.89 6.83
N GLY A 257 12.21 8.18 6.69
CA GLY A 257 12.20 6.78 6.32
C GLY A 257 11.27 5.94 7.18
N THR A 258 11.25 4.65 6.85
CA THR A 258 10.39 3.66 7.51
C THR A 258 11.23 2.62 8.21
N VAL A 259 10.88 2.31 9.45
CA VAL A 259 11.52 1.24 10.23
C VAL A 259 10.49 0.25 10.73
N VAL A 260 10.91 -1.00 10.89
CA VAL A 260 10.02 -2.10 11.31
C VAL A 260 10.61 -2.82 12.52
N HIS A 261 9.74 -3.15 13.46
CA HIS A 261 10.01 -4.00 14.61
C HIS A 261 9.03 -5.18 14.64
N GLN A 262 9.54 -6.36 15.00
CA GLN A 262 8.72 -7.56 15.15
C GLN A 262 8.71 -8.01 16.60
N GLY A 263 7.53 -8.31 17.10
CA GLY A 263 7.29 -8.69 18.49
C GLY A 263 6.89 -7.52 19.39
N CYS A 264 6.31 -7.85 20.55
CA CYS A 264 5.83 -6.87 21.52
C CYS A 264 5.84 -7.46 22.94
N ALA A 265 6.36 -6.72 23.92
CA ALA A 265 6.19 -7.08 25.33
C ALA A 265 4.83 -6.58 25.81
N PHE A 266 3.95 -7.46 26.32
CA PHE A 266 2.72 -7.00 26.95
C PHE A 266 3.01 -6.52 28.37
N THR A 267 2.49 -5.36 28.72
CA THR A 267 2.40 -4.88 30.11
C THR A 267 1.17 -5.49 30.75
N ASP A 268 1.31 -6.01 31.96
CA ASP A 268 0.24 -6.58 32.78
C ASP A 268 -0.73 -5.48 33.24
#